data_daf204349aca5128adc0e712a51c1f4a
#
_entry.id   daf204349aca5128adc0e712a51c1f4a
#
_cell.length_a   1.000
_cell.length_b   1.000
_cell.length_c   1.000
_cell.angle_alpha   90.00
_cell.angle_beta   90.00
_cell.angle_gamma   90.00
#
_symmetry.space_group_name_H-M   'P 1'
#
loop_
_entity.id
_entity.type
_entity.pdbx_description
1 polymer ?
#
loop_
_entity_poly.entity_id
_entity_poly.type
_entity_poly.pdbx_seq_one_letter_code
_entity_poly.pdbx_strand_id
1 'polypeptide(L)'
;MADDFHYEKLVTLNSVYQNTLIQSNSFVPPSTIKTTLYPHQKTLVQGMQCHRERMTRGFLVGNQAINGKVGIVGDPPGSGKSLSMITYLASHSPTRMSSELTTHSSKYFFSHDLHSLPDTNVAHLIIVPHRLFGQWKQEIEHHSTLSYVPIETKRIMRGDTIAKLIIQHRIVLTTDKCYKHVQAYATTHHIHWDQIMIDEASSIYFHSSDPPLQFQYLWLITNNWIPLIMKSPNVIKSNLFFLRDRVALHSDLERWLLEDITVHYEGQLASSSFMKEYLSFYHPERGRMVIRNATDDLIKSMNLPVLQHETLQCKPNMSLNSLTSFYLARQREPSIRSKQIPHLFQALGIEFQSITEYKDQQPITKHSLIQRRIDDQECAICMEPCEHPTIVQCCYHIFCGKCLLKNALINMKCPTCREGLHVQRIHCLETLSAEERMLSINKMEACLEILRQNKEGRFIIYSPFTNIYYELVEKIDQMGIKAERIENNLFSLIKTVRNFQQGKTRLLFISNVDMIRGLSLASTTHLIFYHELPAFESKQVLVHSSQRLGRTLPLQILHLHSEIQV
;
A
#
# COMPACT_ATOMS: atom_id res chain seq x y z
N MET A 1 -15.51 5.46 1.91
CA MET A 1 -16.00 6.71 1.28
C MET A 1 -15.06 7.90 1.47
N ALA A 2 -14.48 8.18 2.64
CA ALA A 2 -13.51 9.28 2.80
C ALA A 2 -12.20 9.03 2.02
N ASP A 3 -11.71 7.79 1.98
CA ASP A 3 -10.44 7.46 1.32
C ASP A 3 -10.50 7.47 -0.21
N ASP A 4 -11.65 7.11 -0.81
CA ASP A 4 -11.84 7.20 -2.27
C ASP A 4 -11.82 8.66 -2.76
N PHE A 5 -12.38 9.57 -1.95
CA PHE A 5 -12.40 10.99 -2.24
C PHE A 5 -10.99 11.61 -2.22
N HIS A 6 -10.11 11.17 -1.31
CA HIS A 6 -8.71 11.61 -1.28
C HIS A 6 -7.91 11.11 -2.49
N TYR A 7 -8.16 9.87 -2.91
CA TYR A 7 -7.47 9.30 -4.06
C TYR A 7 -7.83 9.99 -5.37
N GLU A 8 -9.10 10.23 -5.64
CA GLU A 8 -9.53 10.94 -6.85
C GLU A 8 -8.89 12.33 -6.95
N LYS A 9 -8.78 13.04 -5.83
CA LYS A 9 -8.11 14.35 -5.77
C LYS A 9 -6.61 14.24 -6.01
N LEU A 10 -5.96 13.20 -5.46
CA LEU A 10 -4.54 12.92 -5.74
C LEU A 10 -4.30 12.58 -7.22
N VAL A 11 -5.22 11.84 -7.85
CA VAL A 11 -5.16 11.57 -9.30
C VAL A 11 -5.29 12.86 -10.12
N THR A 12 -6.16 13.77 -9.71
CA THR A 12 -6.30 15.08 -10.38
C THR A 12 -5.03 15.92 -10.24
N LEU A 13 -4.41 15.95 -9.06
CA LEU A 13 -3.10 16.57 -8.85
C LEU A 13 -2.02 15.95 -9.72
N ASN A 14 -2.03 14.62 -9.86
CA ASN A 14 -1.12 13.91 -10.72
C ASN A 14 -1.16 14.46 -12.16
N SER A 15 -2.33 14.76 -12.69
CA SER A 15 -2.49 15.29 -14.05
C SER A 15 -1.80 16.64 -14.25
N VAL A 16 -1.66 17.43 -13.20
CA VAL A 16 -1.05 18.78 -13.25
C VAL A 16 0.47 18.73 -13.13
N TYR A 17 1.00 17.81 -12.32
CA TYR A 17 2.43 17.77 -11.99
C TYR A 17 3.25 16.75 -12.81
N GLN A 18 2.64 16.00 -13.68
CA GLN A 18 3.35 14.98 -14.45
C GLN A 18 3.34 15.27 -15.95
N ASN A 19 4.42 14.87 -16.62
CA ASN A 19 4.45 14.77 -18.06
C ASN A 19 4.01 13.38 -18.47
N THR A 20 2.83 13.28 -19.04
CA THR A 20 2.34 12.04 -19.64
C THR A 20 3.04 11.81 -20.97
N LEU A 21 3.71 10.68 -21.10
CA LEU A 21 4.41 10.31 -22.32
C LEU A 21 3.41 9.86 -23.38
N ILE A 22 3.62 10.32 -24.60
CA ILE A 22 2.88 9.84 -25.76
C ILE A 22 3.56 8.56 -26.25
N GLN A 23 2.79 7.50 -26.47
CA GLN A 23 3.32 6.21 -26.89
C GLN A 23 4.17 6.35 -28.17
N SER A 24 5.41 5.86 -28.09
CA SER A 24 6.36 5.85 -29.20
C SER A 24 7.02 4.48 -29.28
N ASN A 25 7.07 3.94 -30.49
CA ASN A 25 7.74 2.68 -30.79
C ASN A 25 9.10 2.88 -31.50
N SER A 26 9.57 4.12 -31.61
CA SER A 26 10.82 4.45 -32.37
C SER A 26 12.09 4.04 -31.63
N PHE A 27 12.04 3.80 -30.33
CA PHE A 27 13.22 3.39 -29.56
C PHE A 27 13.65 1.96 -29.90
N VAL A 28 14.92 1.83 -30.29
CA VAL A 28 15.57 0.53 -30.59
C VAL A 28 16.47 0.18 -29.40
N PRO A 29 16.18 -0.91 -28.66
CA PRO A 29 17.02 -1.33 -27.54
C PRO A 29 18.43 -1.73 -28.01
N PRO A 30 19.49 -1.45 -27.23
CA PRO A 30 20.83 -1.94 -27.52
C PRO A 30 20.89 -3.48 -27.54
N SER A 31 21.83 -4.04 -28.29
CA SER A 31 22.05 -5.49 -28.36
C SER A 31 22.43 -6.14 -27.02
N THR A 32 22.84 -5.35 -26.05
CA THR A 32 23.11 -5.80 -24.68
C THR A 32 21.85 -6.15 -23.89
N ILE A 33 20.66 -5.78 -24.38
CA ILE A 33 19.37 -6.14 -23.78
C ILE A 33 18.84 -7.41 -24.45
N LYS A 34 18.65 -8.45 -23.63
CA LYS A 34 18.20 -9.79 -24.08
C LYS A 34 16.69 -9.90 -24.25
N THR A 35 15.94 -9.13 -23.45
CA THR A 35 14.49 -9.24 -23.36
C THR A 35 13.81 -8.24 -24.28
N THR A 36 12.80 -8.68 -25.01
CA THR A 36 11.97 -7.79 -25.83
C THR A 36 11.19 -6.83 -24.93
N LEU A 37 11.34 -5.54 -25.19
CA LEU A 37 10.64 -4.49 -24.45
C LEU A 37 9.21 -4.34 -24.94
N TYR A 38 8.30 -4.15 -23.99
CA TYR A 38 6.93 -3.74 -24.27
C TYR A 38 6.88 -2.29 -24.79
N PRO A 39 5.82 -1.90 -25.56
CA PRO A 39 5.69 -0.55 -26.08
C PRO A 39 5.84 0.55 -25.04
N HIS A 40 5.20 0.43 -23.87
CA HIS A 40 5.31 1.41 -22.78
C HIS A 40 6.73 1.51 -22.21
N GLN A 41 7.49 0.42 -22.17
CA GLN A 41 8.89 0.43 -21.72
C GLN A 41 9.79 1.17 -22.70
N LYS A 42 9.60 0.96 -24.01
CA LYS A 42 10.30 1.72 -25.06
C LYS A 42 9.99 3.20 -24.95
N THR A 43 8.70 3.53 -24.78
CA THR A 43 8.23 4.91 -24.59
C THR A 43 8.86 5.54 -23.35
N LEU A 44 8.96 4.82 -22.25
CA LEU A 44 9.57 5.32 -21.02
C LEU A 44 11.06 5.61 -21.20
N VAL A 45 11.82 4.68 -21.81
CA VAL A 45 13.26 4.87 -22.06
C VAL A 45 13.51 6.08 -22.95
N GLN A 46 12.76 6.21 -24.04
CA GLN A 46 12.85 7.38 -24.90
C GLN A 46 12.46 8.67 -24.18
N GLY A 47 11.40 8.62 -23.38
CA GLY A 47 10.95 9.73 -22.55
C GLY A 47 12.02 10.19 -21.56
N MET A 48 12.74 9.26 -20.94
CA MET A 48 13.86 9.56 -20.05
C MET A 48 15.01 10.26 -20.80
N GLN A 49 15.34 9.79 -22.01
CA GLN A 49 16.37 10.43 -22.83
C GLN A 49 16.02 11.88 -23.16
N CYS A 50 14.84 12.08 -23.73
CA CYS A 50 14.35 13.41 -24.07
C CYS A 50 14.22 14.33 -22.84
N HIS A 51 13.78 13.77 -21.73
CA HIS A 51 13.63 14.53 -20.48
C HIS A 51 14.98 14.99 -19.93
N ARG A 52 15.97 14.10 -19.86
CA ARG A 52 17.34 14.46 -19.46
C ARG A 52 17.92 15.56 -20.34
N GLU A 53 17.84 15.40 -21.69
CA GLU A 53 18.34 16.40 -22.61
C GLU A 53 17.66 17.76 -22.40
N ARG A 54 16.32 17.76 -22.27
CA ARG A 54 15.55 18.99 -22.06
C ARG A 54 15.90 19.66 -20.72
N MET A 55 16.02 18.90 -19.66
CA MET A 55 16.39 19.42 -18.35
C MET A 55 17.83 19.95 -18.32
N THR A 56 18.74 19.28 -19.01
CA THR A 56 20.16 19.69 -19.06
C THR A 56 20.37 20.92 -19.92
N ARG A 57 19.72 21.02 -21.09
CA ARG A 57 19.79 22.19 -21.98
C ARG A 57 18.98 23.37 -21.50
N GLY A 58 18.05 23.14 -20.59
CA GLY A 58 17.07 24.11 -20.14
C GLY A 58 15.81 24.13 -21.03
N PHE A 59 14.69 24.36 -20.39
CA PHE A 59 13.40 24.54 -21.06
C PHE A 59 12.83 25.92 -20.74
N LEU A 60 12.14 26.50 -21.71
CA LEU A 60 11.58 27.84 -21.56
C LEU A 60 10.24 27.80 -20.84
N VAL A 61 10.10 28.63 -19.81
CA VAL A 61 8.85 28.91 -19.11
C VAL A 61 8.62 30.44 -19.15
N GLY A 62 7.74 30.87 -20.03
CA GLY A 62 7.65 32.30 -20.35
C GLY A 62 8.99 32.79 -20.94
N ASN A 63 9.58 33.79 -20.32
CA ASN A 63 10.87 34.38 -20.74
C ASN A 63 12.07 33.80 -19.97
N GLN A 64 11.90 32.68 -19.30
CA GLN A 64 12.93 32.12 -18.41
C GLN A 64 13.33 30.71 -18.88
N ALA A 65 14.63 30.46 -18.95
CA ALA A 65 15.18 29.12 -19.17
C ALA A 65 15.45 28.44 -17.83
N ILE A 66 14.96 27.21 -17.69
CA ILE A 66 15.08 26.41 -16.47
C ILE A 66 15.88 25.17 -16.77
N ASN A 67 16.96 24.98 -16.04
CA ASN A 67 17.79 23.81 -16.08
C ASN A 67 17.58 22.98 -14.82
N GLY A 68 17.68 21.67 -14.93
CA GLY A 68 17.54 20.76 -13.81
C GLY A 68 18.40 19.52 -13.96
N LYS A 69 18.72 18.91 -12.81
CA LYS A 69 19.52 17.68 -12.73
C LYS A 69 18.74 16.51 -12.17
N VAL A 70 17.41 16.59 -12.12
CA VAL A 70 16.54 15.59 -11.50
C VAL A 70 15.39 15.22 -12.42
N GLY A 71 15.14 13.91 -12.56
CA GLY A 71 13.95 13.37 -13.20
C GLY A 71 13.28 12.35 -12.27
N ILE A 72 11.96 12.27 -12.35
CA ILE A 72 11.17 11.33 -11.55
C ILE A 72 10.41 10.41 -12.51
N VAL A 73 10.58 9.09 -12.34
CA VAL A 73 9.83 8.07 -13.09
C VAL A 73 8.66 7.61 -12.24
N GLY A 74 7.44 7.95 -12.68
CA GLY A 74 6.20 7.79 -11.93
C GLY A 74 5.30 6.63 -12.37
N ASP A 75 5.76 5.71 -13.21
CA ASP A 75 4.96 4.55 -13.64
C ASP A 75 4.52 3.67 -12.46
N PRO A 76 3.33 3.03 -12.54
CA PRO A 76 2.83 2.20 -11.47
C PRO A 76 3.72 0.99 -11.19
N PRO A 77 3.61 0.37 -10.00
CA PRO A 77 4.31 -0.86 -9.69
C PRO A 77 3.90 -1.98 -10.66
N GLY A 78 4.84 -2.89 -10.95
CA GLY A 78 4.59 -4.01 -11.86
C GLY A 78 4.68 -3.70 -13.36
N SER A 79 4.90 -2.44 -13.77
CA SER A 79 5.07 -2.03 -15.16
C SER A 79 6.44 -2.40 -15.77
N GLY A 80 7.34 -3.03 -15.01
CA GLY A 80 8.68 -3.39 -15.50
C GLY A 80 9.65 -2.21 -15.54
N LYS A 81 9.53 -1.24 -14.63
CA LYS A 81 10.43 -0.09 -14.50
C LYS A 81 11.91 -0.49 -14.45
N SER A 82 12.26 -1.54 -13.68
CA SER A 82 13.65 -2.00 -13.55
C SER A 82 14.27 -2.32 -14.91
N LEU A 83 13.55 -3.05 -15.78
CA LEU A 83 14.01 -3.34 -17.14
C LEU A 83 14.17 -2.07 -17.97
N SER A 84 13.25 -1.12 -17.86
CA SER A 84 13.37 0.18 -18.54
C SER A 84 14.61 0.95 -18.07
N MET A 85 14.92 0.93 -16.76
CA MET A 85 16.10 1.56 -16.18
C MET A 85 17.40 0.88 -16.66
N ILE A 86 17.43 -0.45 -16.66
CA ILE A 86 18.57 -1.24 -17.18
C ILE A 86 18.79 -0.91 -18.66
N THR A 87 17.71 -0.84 -19.44
CA THR A 87 17.78 -0.50 -20.87
C THR A 87 18.25 0.94 -21.08
N TYR A 88 17.78 1.88 -20.27
CA TYR A 88 18.22 3.26 -20.33
C TYR A 88 19.73 3.37 -20.06
N LEU A 89 20.24 2.70 -19.03
CA LEU A 89 21.69 2.67 -18.73
C LEU A 89 22.49 2.00 -19.86
N ALA A 90 21.96 0.92 -20.45
CA ALA A 90 22.58 0.26 -21.59
C ALA A 90 22.71 1.16 -22.84
N SER A 91 21.82 2.14 -22.96
CA SER A 91 21.77 3.09 -24.08
C SER A 91 22.69 4.30 -23.88
N HIS A 92 23.32 4.43 -22.69
CA HIS A 92 24.13 5.59 -22.33
C HIS A 92 25.51 5.17 -21.84
N SER A 93 26.55 5.60 -22.54
CA SER A 93 27.90 5.54 -21.97
C SER A 93 28.06 6.67 -20.95
N PRO A 94 28.61 6.38 -19.76
CA PRO A 94 28.86 7.43 -18.76
C PRO A 94 29.78 8.51 -19.34
N THR A 95 29.35 9.75 -19.20
CA THR A 95 30.12 10.93 -19.65
C THR A 95 30.27 11.91 -18.51
N ARG A 96 31.37 12.64 -18.47
CA ARG A 96 31.53 13.78 -17.57
C ARG A 96 31.31 15.06 -18.38
N MET A 97 30.38 15.86 -17.92
CA MET A 97 30.20 17.21 -18.41
C MET A 97 30.69 18.16 -17.32
N SER A 98 31.67 19.00 -17.64
CA SER A 98 32.03 20.10 -16.74
C SER A 98 31.04 21.23 -16.98
N SER A 99 30.50 21.77 -15.91
CA SER A 99 29.70 22.98 -15.95
C SER A 99 30.45 24.06 -15.20
N GLU A 100 30.88 25.09 -15.87
CA GLU A 100 31.23 26.34 -15.21
C GLU A 100 29.95 27.10 -14.95
N LEU A 101 29.61 27.27 -13.68
CA LEU A 101 28.49 28.04 -13.21
C LEU A 101 28.78 29.53 -13.41
N THR A 102 28.24 30.14 -14.43
CA THR A 102 28.10 31.60 -14.49
C THR A 102 26.84 31.96 -13.69
N THR A 103 27.04 32.34 -12.45
CA THR A 103 25.98 32.75 -11.55
C THR A 103 25.41 34.10 -11.95
N HIS A 104 24.26 34.10 -12.62
CA HIS A 104 23.36 35.23 -12.52
C HIS A 104 22.53 35.06 -11.24
N SER A 105 22.46 36.11 -10.46
CA SER A 105 22.05 36.20 -9.07
C SER A 105 20.59 35.87 -8.74
N SER A 106 19.94 34.94 -9.41
CA SER A 106 18.63 34.48 -8.98
C SER A 106 18.74 33.07 -8.44
N LYS A 107 18.03 32.81 -7.36
CA LYS A 107 17.92 31.54 -6.63
C LYS A 107 17.49 30.34 -7.51
N TYR A 108 17.11 30.58 -8.75
CA TYR A 108 16.43 29.63 -9.65
C TYR A 108 17.07 29.48 -11.03
N PHE A 109 18.02 30.31 -11.37
CA PHE A 109 18.63 30.33 -12.71
C PHE A 109 20.14 30.26 -12.60
N PHE A 110 20.72 29.37 -13.37
CA PHE A 110 22.14 29.34 -13.65
C PHE A 110 22.28 29.06 -15.15
N SER A 111 23.16 29.77 -15.81
CA SER A 111 23.68 29.36 -17.10
C SER A 111 24.99 28.61 -16.90
N HIS A 112 25.22 27.57 -17.65
CA HIS A 112 26.47 26.85 -17.63
C HIS A 112 26.87 26.47 -19.05
N ASP A 113 28.14 26.61 -19.31
CA ASP A 113 28.74 26.09 -20.53
C ASP A 113 29.03 24.61 -20.30
N LEU A 114 28.51 23.78 -21.19
CA LEU A 114 28.68 22.33 -21.15
C LEU A 114 29.94 21.96 -21.97
N HIS A 115 31.00 21.63 -21.27
CA HIS A 115 32.19 21.05 -21.90
C HIS A 115 32.25 19.55 -21.63
N SER A 116 32.30 18.74 -22.69
CA SER A 116 32.56 17.30 -22.55
C SER A 116 34.04 17.13 -22.19
N LEU A 117 34.32 16.64 -21.00
CA LEU A 117 35.68 16.27 -20.61
C LEU A 117 35.95 14.81 -20.95
N PRO A 118 37.08 14.49 -21.57
CA PRO A 118 37.52 13.11 -21.65
C PRO A 118 37.84 12.61 -20.26
N ASP A 119 36.98 11.75 -19.71
CA ASP A 119 37.20 11.24 -18.37
C ASP A 119 37.03 9.72 -18.32
N THR A 120 38.03 9.08 -17.74
CA THR A 120 38.09 7.65 -17.55
C THR A 120 37.38 7.18 -16.30
N ASN A 121 37.14 8.07 -15.32
CA ASN A 121 36.67 7.72 -13.99
C ASN A 121 35.19 8.04 -13.78
N VAL A 122 34.35 7.76 -14.78
CA VAL A 122 32.91 8.03 -14.72
C VAL A 122 32.11 6.75 -14.73
N ALA A 123 31.12 6.66 -13.85
CA ALA A 123 30.24 5.50 -13.72
C ALA A 123 28.79 5.92 -13.42
N HIS A 124 27.89 4.95 -13.46
CA HIS A 124 26.50 5.07 -12.99
C HIS A 124 26.33 4.37 -11.64
N LEU A 125 25.48 4.92 -10.78
CA LEU A 125 25.17 4.37 -9.47
C LEU A 125 23.67 4.05 -9.38
N ILE A 126 23.34 2.82 -8.99
CA ILE A 126 21.99 2.37 -8.71
C ILE A 126 21.88 2.15 -7.20
N ILE A 127 21.00 2.88 -6.54
CA ILE A 127 20.70 2.75 -5.11
C ILE A 127 19.30 2.14 -4.97
N VAL A 128 19.23 1.02 -4.27
CA VAL A 128 17.97 0.31 -4.06
C VAL A 128 17.74 0.01 -2.57
N PRO A 129 16.51 -0.11 -2.10
CA PRO A 129 16.24 -0.67 -0.77
C PRO A 129 16.92 -2.03 -0.63
N HIS A 130 17.52 -2.30 0.53
CA HIS A 130 18.27 -3.54 0.74
C HIS A 130 17.44 -4.80 0.42
N ARG A 131 16.12 -4.77 0.67
CA ARG A 131 15.19 -5.87 0.33
C ARG A 131 15.08 -6.16 -1.17
N LEU A 132 15.36 -5.18 -2.02
CA LEU A 132 15.27 -5.31 -3.48
C LEU A 132 16.62 -5.62 -4.14
N PHE A 133 17.71 -5.62 -3.40
CA PHE A 133 19.05 -5.79 -3.94
C PHE A 133 19.22 -7.12 -4.71
N GLY A 134 18.75 -8.22 -4.11
CA GLY A 134 18.77 -9.53 -4.78
C GLY A 134 17.90 -9.59 -6.03
N GLN A 135 16.73 -8.96 -6.02
CA GLN A 135 15.86 -8.85 -7.19
C GLN A 135 16.54 -8.06 -8.31
N TRP A 136 17.15 -6.91 -8.02
CA TRP A 136 17.86 -6.11 -9.01
C TRP A 136 19.03 -6.85 -9.66
N LYS A 137 19.79 -7.66 -8.88
CA LYS A 137 20.81 -8.53 -9.44
C LYS A 137 20.23 -9.49 -10.47
N GLN A 138 19.16 -10.18 -10.12
CA GLN A 138 18.49 -11.11 -11.01
C GLN A 138 17.94 -10.41 -12.26
N GLU A 139 17.36 -9.22 -12.14
CA GLU A 139 16.85 -8.42 -13.25
C GLU A 139 17.99 -8.03 -14.23
N ILE A 140 19.13 -7.55 -13.73
CA ILE A 140 20.29 -7.20 -14.57
C ILE A 140 20.80 -8.44 -15.30
N GLU A 141 21.04 -9.54 -14.60
CA GLU A 141 21.61 -10.79 -15.13
C GLU A 141 20.67 -11.48 -16.12
N HIS A 142 19.38 -11.47 -15.86
CA HIS A 142 18.37 -12.10 -16.71
C HIS A 142 18.12 -11.30 -17.99
N HIS A 143 17.96 -9.99 -17.87
CA HIS A 143 17.49 -9.15 -18.96
C HIS A 143 18.61 -8.50 -19.80
N SER A 144 19.87 -8.54 -19.34
CA SER A 144 20.97 -7.90 -20.04
C SER A 144 22.27 -8.69 -20.00
N THR A 145 23.25 -8.23 -20.81
CA THR A 145 24.65 -8.68 -20.75
C THR A 145 25.52 -7.62 -20.06
N LEU A 146 24.92 -6.63 -19.40
CA LEU A 146 25.65 -5.57 -18.74
C LEU A 146 26.46 -6.12 -17.57
N SER A 147 27.72 -5.72 -17.51
CA SER A 147 28.56 -5.99 -16.35
C SER A 147 28.42 -4.86 -15.33
N TYR A 148 28.42 -5.21 -14.04
CA TYR A 148 28.23 -4.28 -12.96
C TYR A 148 28.97 -4.71 -11.69
N VAL A 149 29.18 -3.79 -10.76
CA VAL A 149 29.80 -4.06 -9.46
C VAL A 149 28.73 -4.06 -8.36
N PRO A 150 28.37 -5.21 -7.79
CA PRO A 150 27.43 -5.29 -6.68
C PRO A 150 28.13 -4.96 -5.35
N ILE A 151 27.71 -3.90 -4.67
CA ILE A 151 28.24 -3.48 -3.37
C ILE A 151 27.12 -3.48 -2.33
N GLU A 152 27.01 -4.57 -1.61
CA GLU A 152 25.99 -4.75 -0.57
C GLU A 152 26.49 -4.37 0.83
N THR A 153 27.80 -4.50 1.08
CA THR A 153 28.40 -4.24 2.36
C THR A 153 29.71 -3.43 2.23
N LYS A 154 30.01 -2.62 3.25
CA LYS A 154 31.27 -1.86 3.30
C LYS A 154 32.54 -2.72 3.27
N ARG A 155 32.44 -4.01 3.63
CA ARG A 155 33.60 -4.92 3.66
C ARG A 155 34.18 -5.18 2.27
N ILE A 156 33.36 -5.06 1.23
CA ILE A 156 33.76 -5.26 -0.17
C ILE A 156 34.70 -4.12 -0.61
N MET A 157 34.52 -2.92 -0.09
CA MET A 157 35.30 -1.71 -0.48
C MET A 157 36.62 -1.61 0.28
N ARG A 158 37.51 -2.57 0.07
CA ARG A 158 38.85 -2.55 0.65
C ARG A 158 39.89 -2.51 -0.46
N GLY A 159 40.84 -1.54 -0.36
CA GLY A 159 41.90 -1.35 -1.33
C GLY A 159 41.41 -0.79 -2.69
N ASP A 160 42.32 -0.70 -3.66
CA ASP A 160 42.09 -0.06 -4.96
C ASP A 160 41.42 -0.99 -6.00
N THR A 161 41.27 -2.26 -5.68
CA THR A 161 40.74 -3.26 -6.61
C THR A 161 39.30 -2.92 -7.03
N ILE A 162 38.49 -2.47 -6.09
CA ILE A 162 37.09 -2.11 -6.35
C ILE A 162 36.99 -0.86 -7.23
N ALA A 163 37.89 0.13 -7.05
CA ALA A 163 37.93 1.31 -7.90
C ALA A 163 38.20 0.93 -9.36
N LYS A 164 39.16 0.02 -9.60
CA LYS A 164 39.44 -0.51 -10.94
C LYS A 164 38.23 -1.23 -11.54
N LEU A 165 37.52 -2.06 -10.75
CA LEU A 165 36.33 -2.73 -11.21
C LEU A 165 35.19 -1.74 -11.54
N ILE A 166 34.99 -0.70 -10.74
CA ILE A 166 33.97 0.33 -11.00
C ILE A 166 34.27 1.04 -12.33
N ILE A 167 35.51 1.42 -12.56
CA ILE A 167 35.92 2.08 -13.80
C ILE A 167 35.76 1.15 -14.99
N GLN A 168 36.09 -0.13 -14.83
CA GLN A 168 35.95 -1.14 -15.88
C GLN A 168 34.50 -1.43 -16.28
N HIS A 169 33.63 -1.65 -15.28
CA HIS A 169 32.23 -2.04 -15.49
C HIS A 169 31.28 -0.85 -15.61
N ARG A 170 31.66 0.30 -15.07
CA ARG A 170 30.93 1.58 -15.15
C ARG A 170 29.51 1.59 -14.62
N ILE A 171 29.07 0.53 -13.94
CA ILE A 171 27.79 0.44 -13.25
C ILE A 171 28.02 -0.13 -11.86
N VAL A 172 27.50 0.55 -10.84
CA VAL A 172 27.52 0.09 -9.46
C VAL A 172 26.10 -0.08 -8.98
N LEU A 173 25.78 -1.24 -8.40
CA LEU A 173 24.54 -1.51 -7.70
C LEU A 173 24.80 -1.54 -6.20
N THR A 174 24.11 -0.70 -5.42
CA THR A 174 24.27 -0.65 -3.97
C THR A 174 22.93 -0.50 -3.26
N THR A 175 22.97 -0.55 -1.93
CA THR A 175 21.78 -0.45 -1.08
C THR A 175 21.66 0.91 -0.39
N ASP A 176 20.44 1.22 0.06
CA ASP A 176 20.12 2.36 0.92
C ASP A 176 20.96 2.41 2.21
N LYS A 177 21.47 1.27 2.68
CA LYS A 177 22.32 1.16 3.87
C LYS A 177 23.81 1.35 3.56
N CYS A 178 24.21 1.09 2.31
CA CYS A 178 25.63 1.09 1.94
C CYS A 178 26.06 2.31 1.10
N TYR A 179 25.13 3.02 0.46
CA TYR A 179 25.41 4.08 -0.51
C TYR A 179 26.36 5.16 0.01
N LYS A 180 26.27 5.55 1.28
CA LYS A 180 27.15 6.55 1.89
C LYS A 180 28.62 6.12 1.93
N HIS A 181 28.86 4.83 2.11
CA HIS A 181 30.22 4.28 2.06
C HIS A 181 30.72 4.22 0.61
N VAL A 182 29.83 3.90 -0.34
CA VAL A 182 30.14 3.94 -1.76
C VAL A 182 30.46 5.36 -2.22
N GLN A 183 29.69 6.36 -1.75
CA GLN A 183 29.98 7.77 -2.05
C GLN A 183 31.31 8.23 -1.48
N ALA A 184 31.61 7.93 -0.21
CA ALA A 184 32.88 8.26 0.42
C ALA A 184 34.06 7.58 -0.32
N TYR A 185 33.91 6.31 -0.69
CA TYR A 185 34.91 5.57 -1.47
C TYR A 185 35.12 6.19 -2.86
N ALA A 186 34.02 6.54 -3.55
CA ALA A 186 34.09 7.19 -4.87
C ALA A 186 34.83 8.55 -4.79
N THR A 187 34.54 9.35 -3.77
CA THR A 187 35.23 10.63 -3.53
C THR A 187 36.72 10.43 -3.33
N THR A 188 37.12 9.43 -2.53
CA THR A 188 38.55 9.14 -2.26
C THR A 188 39.32 8.69 -3.52
N HIS A 189 38.63 7.99 -4.43
CA HIS A 189 39.23 7.45 -5.66
C HIS A 189 38.92 8.28 -6.91
N HIS A 190 38.40 9.50 -6.73
CA HIS A 190 38.05 10.43 -7.83
C HIS A 190 37.10 9.82 -8.86
N ILE A 191 36.14 8.98 -8.43
CA ILE A 191 35.10 8.42 -9.28
C ILE A 191 33.92 9.40 -9.29
N HIS A 192 33.44 9.73 -10.48
CA HIS A 192 32.32 10.64 -10.70
C HIS A 192 31.08 9.88 -11.15
N TRP A 193 29.93 10.24 -10.60
CA TRP A 193 28.65 9.66 -11.03
C TRP A 193 28.06 10.51 -12.15
N ASP A 194 27.93 9.94 -13.37
CA ASP A 194 27.16 10.57 -14.43
C ASP A 194 25.68 10.55 -14.05
N GLN A 195 25.17 9.38 -13.70
CA GLN A 195 23.80 9.24 -13.25
C GLN A 195 23.71 8.45 -11.96
N ILE A 196 22.85 8.92 -11.07
CA ILE A 196 22.40 8.15 -9.91
C ILE A 196 20.93 7.80 -10.12
N MET A 197 20.59 6.52 -9.98
CA MET A 197 19.21 6.03 -9.98
C MET A 197 18.85 5.55 -8.60
N ILE A 198 17.74 6.04 -8.04
CA ILE A 198 17.25 5.64 -6.72
C ILE A 198 15.89 4.97 -6.92
N ASP A 199 15.83 3.66 -6.73
CA ASP A 199 14.58 2.91 -6.82
C ASP A 199 13.82 2.96 -5.50
N GLU A 200 12.48 2.94 -5.58
CA GLU A 200 11.56 3.15 -4.46
C GLU A 200 11.95 4.41 -3.65
N ALA A 201 12.26 5.50 -4.34
CA ALA A 201 12.84 6.72 -3.77
C ALA A 201 12.00 7.32 -2.64
N SER A 202 10.69 7.15 -2.64
CA SER A 202 9.80 7.60 -1.56
C SER A 202 9.95 6.79 -0.27
N SER A 203 10.56 5.60 -0.33
CA SER A 203 10.78 4.72 0.83
C SER A 203 12.19 4.78 1.41
N ILE A 204 13.12 5.42 0.72
CA ILE A 204 14.52 5.55 1.18
C ILE A 204 14.67 6.79 2.04
N TYR A 205 15.33 6.61 3.17
CA TYR A 205 15.59 7.67 4.12
C TYR A 205 17.04 8.14 4.04
N PHE A 206 17.24 9.43 3.75
CA PHE A 206 18.54 10.08 3.72
C PHE A 206 18.67 11.00 4.93
N HIS A 207 19.72 10.81 5.73
CA HIS A 207 20.01 11.67 6.87
C HIS A 207 20.70 12.95 6.44
N SER A 208 20.44 14.06 7.15
CA SER A 208 21.11 15.34 6.89
C SER A 208 22.62 15.29 7.12
N SER A 209 23.08 14.34 7.93
CA SER A 209 24.51 14.09 8.21
C SER A 209 25.20 13.22 7.15
N ASP A 210 24.44 12.62 6.21
CA ASP A 210 25.05 11.81 5.17
C ASP A 210 25.78 12.70 4.16
N PRO A 211 26.90 12.23 3.58
CA PRO A 211 27.62 13.00 2.57
C PRO A 211 26.71 13.26 1.36
N PRO A 212 26.71 14.49 0.81
CA PRO A 212 25.90 14.82 -0.35
C PRO A 212 26.30 13.95 -1.54
N LEU A 213 25.30 13.43 -2.24
CA LEU A 213 25.53 12.72 -3.49
C LEU A 213 25.96 13.70 -4.58
N GLN A 214 27.09 13.42 -5.21
CA GLN A 214 27.61 14.21 -6.32
C GLN A 214 27.27 13.49 -7.63
N PHE A 215 26.52 14.12 -8.52
CA PHE A 215 26.04 13.54 -9.76
C PHE A 215 25.83 14.60 -10.83
N GLN A 216 25.82 14.16 -12.10
CA GLN A 216 25.38 15.02 -13.18
C GLN A 216 23.88 14.96 -13.37
N TYR A 217 23.28 13.78 -13.21
CA TYR A 217 21.82 13.62 -13.28
C TYR A 217 21.31 12.61 -12.26
N LEU A 218 20.16 12.89 -11.64
CA LEU A 218 19.51 12.04 -10.65
C LEU A 218 18.16 11.56 -11.16
N TRP A 219 17.96 10.25 -11.16
CA TRP A 219 16.67 9.62 -11.42
C TRP A 219 16.07 9.09 -10.12
N LEU A 220 14.86 9.52 -9.83
CA LEU A 220 14.07 9.03 -8.70
C LEU A 220 12.95 8.15 -9.27
N ILE A 221 12.96 6.87 -8.91
CA ILE A 221 12.00 5.90 -9.42
C ILE A 221 11.01 5.60 -8.30
N THR A 222 9.74 5.97 -8.47
CA THR A 222 8.69 5.69 -7.49
C THR A 222 7.31 5.98 -8.10
N ASN A 223 6.33 5.16 -7.75
CA ASN A 223 4.94 5.46 -8.07
C ASN A 223 4.34 6.52 -7.14
N ASN A 224 4.87 6.63 -5.93
CA ASN A 224 4.46 7.63 -4.93
C ASN A 224 5.41 8.83 -4.97
N TRP A 225 5.28 9.66 -6.02
CA TRP A 225 6.14 10.82 -6.23
C TRP A 225 5.65 12.11 -5.54
N ILE A 226 4.36 12.17 -5.17
CA ILE A 226 3.77 13.36 -4.57
C ILE A 226 4.50 13.80 -3.30
N PRO A 227 4.82 12.89 -2.34
CA PRO A 227 5.61 13.25 -1.17
C PRO A 227 7.01 13.78 -1.49
N LEU A 228 7.55 13.47 -2.66
CA LEU A 228 8.85 14.00 -3.08
C LEU A 228 8.78 15.45 -3.53
N ILE A 229 7.64 15.87 -4.09
CA ILE A 229 7.44 17.21 -4.63
C ILE A 229 6.78 18.13 -3.60
N MET A 230 5.80 17.63 -2.85
CA MET A 230 4.99 18.41 -1.90
C MET A 230 5.37 18.06 -0.47
N LYS A 231 6.02 18.97 0.26
CA LYS A 231 6.60 18.67 1.57
C LYS A 231 6.05 19.44 2.76
N SER A 232 5.30 20.51 2.55
CA SER A 232 4.75 21.28 3.65
C SER A 232 3.51 22.08 3.23
N PRO A 233 2.67 22.49 4.19
CA PRO A 233 1.51 23.35 3.94
C PRO A 233 1.86 24.63 3.19
N ASN A 234 2.99 25.23 3.53
CA ASN A 234 3.44 26.48 2.89
C ASN A 234 3.83 26.27 1.42
N VAL A 235 4.39 25.11 1.11
CA VAL A 235 4.73 24.71 -0.27
C VAL A 235 3.46 24.45 -1.08
N ILE A 236 2.47 23.81 -0.49
CA ILE A 236 1.18 23.57 -1.12
C ILE A 236 0.49 24.90 -1.42
N LYS A 237 0.46 25.83 -0.47
CA LYS A 237 -0.10 27.18 -0.67
C LYS A 237 0.59 27.93 -1.80
N SER A 238 1.92 27.90 -1.86
CA SER A 238 2.68 28.54 -2.94
C SER A 238 2.40 27.92 -4.30
N ASN A 239 2.24 26.61 -4.36
CA ASN A 239 1.90 25.92 -5.59
C ASN A 239 0.45 26.11 -6.02
N LEU A 240 -0.46 26.24 -5.08
CA LEU A 240 -1.85 26.60 -5.37
C LEU A 240 -1.97 27.97 -6.02
N PHE A 241 -1.24 28.96 -5.51
CA PHE A 241 -1.20 30.28 -6.10
C PHE A 241 -0.71 30.21 -7.56
N PHE A 242 0.33 29.43 -7.80
CA PHE A 242 0.85 29.20 -9.15
C PHE A 242 -0.13 28.41 -10.04
N LEU A 243 -0.83 27.41 -9.49
CA LEU A 243 -1.79 26.58 -10.22
C LEU A 243 -3.04 27.36 -10.58
N ARG A 244 -3.48 28.31 -9.74
CA ARG A 244 -4.60 29.21 -10.04
C ARG A 244 -4.41 30.00 -11.33
N ASP A 245 -3.20 30.46 -11.56
CA ASP A 245 -2.89 31.26 -12.74
C ASP A 245 -2.84 30.44 -14.04
N ARG A 246 -2.70 29.12 -13.95
CA ARG A 246 -2.50 28.24 -15.10
C ARG A 246 -3.56 27.15 -15.30
N VAL A 247 -4.26 26.77 -14.26
CA VAL A 247 -5.29 25.73 -14.29
C VAL A 247 -6.47 26.20 -13.47
N ALA A 248 -7.66 26.23 -14.07
CA ALA A 248 -8.90 26.48 -13.34
C ALA A 248 -9.14 25.31 -12.36
N LEU A 249 -8.71 25.49 -11.11
CA LEU A 249 -8.94 24.52 -10.05
C LEU A 249 -10.40 24.59 -9.59
N HIS A 250 -11.01 23.43 -9.46
CA HIS A 250 -12.33 23.36 -8.83
C HIS A 250 -12.22 23.78 -7.35
N SER A 251 -13.19 24.56 -6.85
CA SER A 251 -13.19 25.12 -5.49
C SER A 251 -13.02 24.06 -4.38
N ASP A 252 -13.54 22.86 -4.60
CA ASP A 252 -13.41 21.75 -3.64
C ASP A 252 -12.01 21.14 -3.63
N LEU A 253 -11.34 21.08 -4.79
CA LEU A 253 -9.95 20.63 -4.88
C LEU A 253 -9.03 21.65 -4.21
N GLU A 254 -9.29 22.93 -4.40
CA GLU A 254 -8.52 24.00 -3.75
C GLU A 254 -8.66 23.96 -2.23
N ARG A 255 -9.89 23.79 -1.71
CA ARG A 255 -10.16 23.65 -0.27
C ARG A 255 -9.47 22.43 0.29
N TRP A 256 -9.55 21.29 -0.37
CA TRP A 256 -8.89 20.07 0.05
C TRP A 256 -7.36 20.21 0.06
N LEU A 257 -6.76 20.82 -0.95
CA LEU A 257 -5.32 21.10 -0.98
C LEU A 257 -4.87 21.98 0.19
N LEU A 258 -5.71 22.88 0.66
CA LEU A 258 -5.40 23.75 1.79
C LEU A 258 -5.61 23.09 3.16
N GLU A 259 -6.60 22.23 3.29
CA GLU A 259 -7.06 21.70 4.58
C GLU A 259 -6.59 20.28 4.87
N ASP A 260 -6.64 19.37 3.88
CA ASP A 260 -6.51 17.93 4.11
C ASP A 260 -5.12 17.34 3.82
N ILE A 261 -4.40 17.85 2.82
CA ILE A 261 -3.04 17.31 2.52
C ILE A 261 -2.07 17.53 3.68
N THR A 262 -2.27 18.57 4.47
CA THR A 262 -1.42 18.87 5.62
C THR A 262 -1.41 17.77 6.67
N VAL A 263 -2.53 17.14 6.91
CA VAL A 263 -2.71 16.17 8.00
C VAL A 263 -2.13 14.80 7.65
N HIS A 264 -2.29 14.34 6.42
CA HIS A 264 -1.88 12.99 6.02
C HIS A 264 -0.40 12.84 5.66
N TYR A 265 0.26 13.90 5.22
CA TYR A 265 1.62 13.83 4.72
C TYR A 265 2.68 14.47 5.65
N GLU A 266 2.28 15.16 6.69
CA GLU A 266 3.23 15.82 7.61
C GLU A 266 4.24 14.88 8.26
N GLY A 267 3.80 13.70 8.70
CA GLY A 267 4.67 12.71 9.34
C GLY A 267 5.70 12.08 8.40
N GLN A 268 5.35 11.84 7.14
CA GLN A 268 6.24 11.25 6.13
C GLN A 268 7.14 12.29 5.45
N LEU A 269 6.69 13.52 5.35
CA LEU A 269 7.36 14.60 4.63
C LEU A 269 8.46 15.30 5.44
N ALA A 270 8.37 15.28 6.77
CA ALA A 270 9.37 15.89 7.64
C ALA A 270 10.74 15.18 7.57
N SER A 271 10.79 13.96 7.04
CA SER A 271 11.93 13.08 7.18
C SER A 271 12.99 13.16 6.07
N SER A 272 12.72 13.79 4.91
CA SER A 272 13.68 13.71 3.79
C SER A 272 14.41 15.05 3.55
N SER A 273 15.47 15.27 4.32
CA SER A 273 16.41 16.41 4.11
C SER A 273 17.09 16.37 2.75
N PHE A 274 17.35 15.17 2.20
CA PHE A 274 17.88 14.97 0.86
C PHE A 274 17.00 15.65 -0.20
N MET A 275 15.69 15.49 -0.11
CA MET A 275 14.77 16.08 -1.07
C MET A 275 14.65 17.60 -0.93
N LYS A 276 14.92 18.17 0.26
CA LYS A 276 15.00 19.61 0.44
C LYS A 276 16.14 20.24 -0.34
N GLU A 277 17.24 19.54 -0.46
CA GLU A 277 18.43 20.02 -1.14
C GLU A 277 18.29 19.95 -2.67
N TYR A 278 17.71 18.86 -3.18
CA TYR A 278 17.69 18.57 -4.61
C TYR A 278 16.38 18.92 -5.34
N LEU A 279 15.27 19.01 -4.63
CA LEU A 279 14.00 19.44 -5.19
C LEU A 279 13.65 20.84 -4.69
N SER A 280 13.82 21.84 -5.53
CA SER A 280 13.41 23.20 -5.20
C SER A 280 11.93 23.28 -4.92
N PHE A 281 11.57 23.64 -3.69
CA PHE A 281 10.19 23.80 -3.26
C PHE A 281 9.43 24.90 -3.99
N TYR A 282 10.13 25.92 -4.38
CA TYR A 282 9.57 27.14 -4.95
C TYR A 282 9.55 27.10 -6.46
N HIS A 283 9.99 25.98 -7.06
CA HIS A 283 10.01 25.88 -8.51
C HIS A 283 8.63 25.53 -9.06
N PRO A 284 8.01 26.40 -9.82
CA PRO A 284 6.65 26.19 -10.31
C PRO A 284 6.53 25.01 -11.27
N GLU A 285 7.59 24.70 -12.01
CA GLU A 285 7.59 23.65 -13.04
C GLU A 285 8.16 22.30 -12.52
N ARG A 286 8.35 22.14 -11.23
CA ARG A 286 8.91 20.90 -10.66
C ARG A 286 8.05 19.66 -10.94
N GLY A 287 6.75 19.82 -11.17
CA GLY A 287 5.88 18.76 -11.63
C GLY A 287 6.28 18.19 -12.98
N ARG A 288 6.91 19.00 -13.83
CA ARG A 288 7.47 18.54 -15.12
C ARG A 288 8.67 17.63 -14.98
N MET A 289 9.23 17.48 -13.79
CA MET A 289 10.26 16.49 -13.49
C MET A 289 9.71 15.06 -13.48
N VAL A 290 8.40 14.90 -13.35
CA VAL A 290 7.73 13.59 -13.31
C VAL A 290 7.35 13.18 -14.72
N ILE A 291 7.86 12.04 -15.16
CA ILE A 291 7.48 11.40 -16.42
C ILE A 291 6.81 10.06 -16.13
N ARG A 292 5.73 9.77 -16.85
CA ARG A 292 5.03 8.50 -16.78
C ARG A 292 4.29 8.19 -18.07
N ASN A 293 4.05 6.92 -18.33
CA ASN A 293 3.19 6.50 -19.42
C ASN A 293 1.74 6.91 -19.18
N ALA A 294 0.98 7.16 -20.25
CA ALA A 294 -0.46 7.28 -20.16
C ALA A 294 -1.06 5.97 -19.62
N THR A 295 -2.04 6.09 -18.72
CA THR A 295 -2.64 4.92 -18.06
C THR A 295 -3.24 3.94 -19.07
N ASP A 296 -3.96 4.43 -20.08
CA ASP A 296 -4.60 3.60 -21.08
C ASP A 296 -3.58 2.88 -21.98
N ASP A 297 -2.51 3.55 -22.37
CA ASP A 297 -1.44 2.96 -23.16
C ASP A 297 -0.69 1.90 -22.37
N LEU A 298 -0.51 2.13 -21.08
CA LEU A 298 0.13 1.18 -20.19
C LEU A 298 -0.73 -0.07 -20.00
N ILE A 299 -2.03 0.07 -19.75
CA ILE A 299 -2.97 -1.04 -19.62
C ILE A 299 -3.00 -1.87 -20.90
N LYS A 300 -3.13 -1.23 -22.05
CA LYS A 300 -3.10 -1.90 -23.37
C LYS A 300 -1.78 -2.62 -23.62
N SER A 301 -0.66 -1.98 -23.30
CA SER A 301 0.67 -2.52 -23.53
C SER A 301 0.99 -3.70 -22.61
N MET A 302 0.58 -3.63 -21.34
CA MET A 302 0.80 -4.71 -20.38
C MET A 302 -0.06 -5.94 -20.65
N ASN A 303 -1.24 -5.75 -21.23
CA ASN A 303 -2.21 -6.80 -21.55
C ASN A 303 -2.41 -7.80 -20.38
N LEU A 304 -2.58 -7.25 -19.18
CA LEU A 304 -2.77 -8.07 -17.98
C LEU A 304 -4.20 -8.63 -17.92
N PRO A 305 -4.38 -9.84 -17.38
CA PRO A 305 -5.69 -10.39 -17.11
C PRO A 305 -6.51 -9.46 -16.21
N VAL A 306 -7.82 -9.42 -16.45
CA VAL A 306 -8.75 -8.61 -15.66
C VAL A 306 -8.77 -9.08 -14.21
N LEU A 307 -8.76 -8.14 -13.27
CA LEU A 307 -8.92 -8.41 -11.84
C LEU A 307 -10.38 -8.86 -11.58
N GLN A 308 -10.53 -9.95 -10.86
CA GLN A 308 -11.84 -10.46 -10.45
C GLN A 308 -12.06 -10.07 -8.98
N HIS A 309 -13.00 -9.16 -8.74
CA HIS A 309 -13.35 -8.71 -7.40
C HIS A 309 -14.62 -9.41 -6.93
N GLU A 310 -14.57 -9.94 -5.74
CA GLU A 310 -15.71 -10.55 -5.06
C GLU A 310 -15.78 -10.07 -3.62
N THR A 311 -16.96 -9.73 -3.14
CA THR A 311 -17.20 -9.34 -1.76
C THR A 311 -18.11 -10.38 -1.11
N LEU A 312 -17.59 -11.04 -0.09
CA LEU A 312 -18.33 -12.02 0.70
C LEU A 312 -18.81 -11.35 1.99
N GLN A 313 -20.14 -11.33 2.15
CA GLN A 313 -20.74 -10.86 3.40
C GLN A 313 -20.62 -11.96 4.45
N CYS A 314 -19.96 -11.64 5.55
CA CYS A 314 -19.71 -12.57 6.64
C CYS A 314 -20.46 -12.15 7.89
N LYS A 315 -20.85 -13.14 8.68
CA LYS A 315 -21.42 -12.91 10.01
C LYS A 315 -20.40 -12.13 10.86
N PRO A 316 -20.75 -10.98 11.40
CA PRO A 316 -19.87 -10.28 12.32
C PRO A 316 -19.69 -11.13 13.61
N ASN A 317 -18.47 -11.22 14.10
CA ASN A 317 -18.15 -11.82 15.39
C ASN A 317 -17.69 -10.70 16.32
N MET A 318 -18.53 -10.32 17.26
CA MET A 318 -18.27 -9.19 18.16
C MET A 318 -18.48 -9.62 19.62
N SER A 319 -17.58 -9.20 20.50
CA SER A 319 -17.83 -9.31 21.95
C SER A 319 -18.65 -8.13 22.45
N LEU A 320 -19.38 -8.34 23.53
CA LEU A 320 -20.13 -7.26 24.17
C LEU A 320 -19.20 -6.12 24.62
N ASN A 321 -17.97 -6.43 25.04
CA ASN A 321 -16.94 -5.45 25.37
C ASN A 321 -16.51 -4.62 24.16
N SER A 322 -16.38 -5.25 22.97
CA SER A 322 -16.06 -4.54 21.74
C SER A 322 -17.18 -3.59 21.33
N LEU A 323 -18.43 -4.01 21.47
CA LEU A 323 -19.60 -3.18 21.22
C LEU A 323 -19.66 -1.99 22.19
N THR A 324 -19.39 -2.22 23.46
CA THR A 324 -19.31 -1.17 24.50
C THR A 324 -18.23 -0.14 24.15
N SER A 325 -17.03 -0.60 23.80
CA SER A 325 -15.91 0.26 23.39
C SER A 325 -16.26 1.10 22.17
N PHE A 326 -16.95 0.53 21.19
CA PHE A 326 -17.42 1.22 19.99
C PHE A 326 -18.37 2.38 20.30
N TYR A 327 -19.33 2.18 21.21
CA TYR A 327 -20.26 3.25 21.62
C TYR A 327 -19.57 4.31 22.48
N LEU A 328 -18.70 3.91 23.42
CA LEU A 328 -17.96 4.84 24.27
C LEU A 328 -17.02 5.75 23.45
N ALA A 329 -16.34 5.19 22.42
CA ALA A 329 -15.43 5.96 21.56
C ALA A 329 -16.16 7.08 20.79
N ARG A 330 -17.46 6.92 20.52
CA ARG A 330 -18.28 7.94 19.83
C ARG A 330 -18.89 8.98 20.76
N GLN A 331 -18.68 8.89 22.07
CA GLN A 331 -19.26 9.81 23.09
C GLN A 331 -20.77 10.06 22.91
N ARG A 332 -21.51 9.10 22.41
CA ARG A 332 -22.95 9.18 22.18
C ARG A 332 -23.67 8.11 23.00
N GLU A 333 -24.84 8.47 23.53
CA GLU A 333 -25.73 7.45 24.07
C GLU A 333 -26.03 6.39 22.99
N PRO A 334 -26.08 5.09 23.37
CA PRO A 334 -26.35 4.03 22.42
C PRO A 334 -27.75 4.18 21.81
N SER A 335 -27.82 4.77 20.62
CA SER A 335 -29.07 4.90 19.86
C SER A 335 -29.30 3.65 19.03
N ILE A 336 -29.66 2.55 19.70
CA ILE A 336 -29.95 1.28 19.04
C ILE A 336 -31.37 1.33 18.49
N ARG A 337 -31.53 1.10 17.19
CA ARG A 337 -32.85 0.98 16.53
C ARG A 337 -33.33 -0.46 16.59
N SER A 338 -34.64 -0.69 16.76
CA SER A 338 -35.20 -2.05 16.84
C SER A 338 -34.85 -2.92 15.62
N LYS A 339 -34.86 -2.37 14.42
CA LYS A 339 -34.47 -3.07 13.19
C LYS A 339 -33.02 -3.59 13.17
N GLN A 340 -32.16 -3.10 14.05
CA GLN A 340 -30.75 -3.51 14.16
C GLN A 340 -30.54 -4.67 15.15
N ILE A 341 -31.52 -4.96 15.99
CA ILE A 341 -31.40 -5.96 17.05
C ILE A 341 -31.06 -7.35 16.51
N PRO A 342 -31.74 -7.88 15.47
CA PRO A 342 -31.39 -9.20 14.94
C PRO A 342 -29.92 -9.30 14.52
N HIS A 343 -29.39 -8.29 13.81
CA HIS A 343 -27.99 -8.26 13.36
C HIS A 343 -27.01 -8.14 14.53
N LEU A 344 -27.31 -7.30 15.52
CA LEU A 344 -26.48 -7.14 16.72
C LEU A 344 -26.46 -8.43 17.56
N PHE A 345 -27.58 -9.08 17.72
CA PHE A 345 -27.69 -10.34 18.44
C PHE A 345 -26.93 -11.48 17.75
N GLN A 346 -27.06 -11.59 16.43
CA GLN A 346 -26.29 -12.55 15.65
C GLN A 346 -24.77 -12.29 15.77
N ALA A 347 -24.38 -11.01 15.72
CA ALA A 347 -22.98 -10.60 15.88
C ALA A 347 -22.40 -10.96 17.26
N LEU A 348 -23.22 -10.84 18.31
CA LEU A 348 -22.87 -11.21 19.68
C LEU A 348 -22.94 -12.72 19.94
N GLY A 349 -23.49 -13.50 19.02
CA GLY A 349 -23.70 -14.94 19.18
C GLY A 349 -24.88 -15.28 20.07
N ILE A 350 -25.85 -14.36 20.20
CA ILE A 350 -27.13 -14.63 20.90
C ILE A 350 -27.99 -15.49 19.98
N GLU A 351 -28.46 -16.62 20.50
CA GLU A 351 -29.27 -17.57 19.74
C GLU A 351 -30.72 -17.09 19.60
N PHE A 352 -31.26 -17.33 18.40
CA PHE A 352 -32.66 -17.11 18.08
C PHE A 352 -33.38 -18.46 18.06
N GLN A 353 -34.40 -18.59 18.90
CA GLN A 353 -35.15 -19.83 19.08
C GLN A 353 -36.64 -19.50 19.22
N SER A 354 -37.49 -20.37 18.71
CA SER A 354 -38.91 -20.27 19.04
C SER A 354 -39.12 -20.50 20.54
N ILE A 355 -40.23 -19.97 21.08
CA ILE A 355 -40.62 -20.16 22.47
C ILE A 355 -40.68 -21.65 22.84
N THR A 356 -41.18 -22.48 21.93
CA THR A 356 -41.31 -23.93 22.12
C THR A 356 -39.91 -24.58 22.20
N GLU A 357 -39.05 -24.32 21.25
CA GLU A 357 -37.70 -24.86 21.23
C GLU A 357 -36.89 -24.46 22.47
N TYR A 358 -36.98 -23.20 22.90
CA TYR A 358 -36.30 -22.76 24.09
C TYR A 358 -36.80 -23.50 25.33
N LYS A 359 -38.14 -23.65 25.47
CA LYS A 359 -38.77 -24.31 26.60
C LYS A 359 -38.39 -25.78 26.69
N ASP A 360 -38.39 -26.51 25.56
CA ASP A 360 -38.05 -27.92 25.48
C ASP A 360 -36.59 -28.22 25.88
N GLN A 361 -35.68 -27.26 25.72
CA GLN A 361 -34.30 -27.35 26.17
C GLN A 361 -34.13 -27.12 27.68
N GLN A 362 -35.13 -26.60 28.37
CA GLN A 362 -35.06 -26.30 29.78
C GLN A 362 -35.56 -27.47 30.65
N PRO A 363 -35.08 -27.61 31.90
CA PRO A 363 -35.64 -28.60 32.83
C PRO A 363 -37.15 -28.41 33.02
N ILE A 364 -37.90 -29.51 33.04
CA ILE A 364 -39.37 -29.53 33.17
C ILE A 364 -39.84 -28.69 34.38
N THR A 365 -39.06 -28.70 35.48
CA THR A 365 -39.32 -27.91 36.69
C THR A 365 -39.36 -26.41 36.48
N LYS A 366 -38.81 -25.93 35.36
CA LYS A 366 -38.78 -24.49 34.99
C LYS A 366 -39.86 -24.11 33.98
N HIS A 367 -40.53 -25.06 33.33
CA HIS A 367 -41.50 -24.80 32.29
C HIS A 367 -42.66 -23.90 32.74
N SER A 368 -43.19 -24.11 33.93
CA SER A 368 -44.27 -23.28 34.46
C SER A 368 -43.84 -21.83 34.75
N LEU A 369 -42.61 -21.66 35.24
CA LEU A 369 -42.05 -20.32 35.47
C LEU A 369 -41.82 -19.59 34.14
N ILE A 370 -41.23 -20.26 33.18
CA ILE A 370 -40.96 -19.71 31.85
C ILE A 370 -42.27 -19.33 31.17
N GLN A 371 -43.29 -20.23 31.22
CA GLN A 371 -44.59 -19.96 30.62
C GLN A 371 -45.25 -18.71 31.25
N ARG A 372 -45.24 -18.57 32.57
CA ARG A 372 -45.76 -17.40 33.24
C ARG A 372 -45.06 -16.10 32.80
N ARG A 373 -43.72 -16.13 32.59
CA ARG A 373 -42.96 -14.97 32.10
C ARG A 373 -43.27 -14.62 30.65
N ILE A 374 -43.59 -15.61 29.84
CA ILE A 374 -44.01 -15.43 28.45
C ILE A 374 -45.40 -14.82 28.40
N ASP A 375 -46.30 -15.28 29.27
CA ASP A 375 -47.69 -14.80 29.35
C ASP A 375 -47.78 -13.33 29.80
N ASP A 376 -46.81 -12.84 30.61
CA ASP A 376 -46.72 -11.43 31.06
C ASP A 376 -46.50 -10.44 29.90
N GLN A 377 -45.92 -10.85 28.77
CA GLN A 377 -45.66 -10.13 27.49
C GLN A 377 -45.06 -8.71 27.59
N GLU A 378 -44.81 -8.19 28.78
CA GLU A 378 -44.28 -6.84 28.99
C GLU A 378 -42.79 -6.85 29.35
N CYS A 379 -42.07 -5.88 28.82
CA CYS A 379 -40.66 -5.68 29.16
C CYS A 379 -40.49 -5.10 30.54
N ALA A 380 -39.77 -5.77 31.43
CA ALA A 380 -39.52 -5.29 32.80
C ALA A 380 -38.67 -3.99 32.88
N ILE A 381 -38.22 -3.42 31.76
CA ILE A 381 -37.46 -2.16 31.72
C ILE A 381 -38.31 -1.00 31.20
N CYS A 382 -39.01 -1.12 30.09
CA CYS A 382 -39.79 -0.04 29.47
C CYS A 382 -41.29 -0.15 29.76
N MET A 383 -41.76 -1.25 30.35
CA MET A 383 -43.19 -1.56 30.63
C MET A 383 -44.09 -1.56 29.39
N GLU A 384 -43.51 -1.80 28.22
CA GLU A 384 -44.20 -1.90 26.95
C GLU A 384 -44.17 -3.35 26.47
N PRO A 385 -45.04 -3.75 25.52
CA PRO A 385 -44.93 -5.05 24.85
C PRO A 385 -43.53 -5.30 24.30
N CYS A 386 -43.03 -6.52 24.49
CA CYS A 386 -41.65 -6.83 24.15
C CYS A 386 -41.40 -6.84 22.64
N GLU A 387 -40.62 -5.90 22.15
CA GLU A 387 -39.99 -5.98 20.82
C GLU A 387 -38.73 -6.84 20.91
N HIS A 388 -38.61 -7.85 20.04
CA HIS A 388 -37.54 -8.86 20.06
C HIS A 388 -37.41 -9.48 21.46
N PRO A 389 -38.42 -10.25 21.92
CA PRO A 389 -38.50 -10.75 23.29
C PRO A 389 -37.27 -11.60 23.61
N THR A 390 -36.52 -11.15 24.60
CA THR A 390 -35.21 -11.71 24.95
C THR A 390 -35.23 -12.19 26.40
N ILE A 391 -35.01 -13.50 26.58
CA ILE A 391 -35.00 -14.14 27.90
C ILE A 391 -33.59 -14.29 28.45
N VAL A 392 -33.38 -14.08 29.73
CA VAL A 392 -32.12 -14.29 30.45
C VAL A 392 -32.25 -15.49 31.39
N GLN A 393 -31.28 -16.44 31.31
CA GLN A 393 -31.36 -17.70 32.06
C GLN A 393 -31.22 -17.53 33.57
N CYS A 394 -30.66 -16.43 34.08
CA CYS A 394 -30.44 -16.22 35.51
C CYS A 394 -31.73 -16.13 36.30
N CYS A 395 -32.77 -15.52 35.77
CA CYS A 395 -34.06 -15.35 36.47
C CYS A 395 -35.29 -15.53 35.55
N TYR A 396 -35.05 -15.91 34.29
CA TYR A 396 -36.07 -16.15 33.27
C TYR A 396 -36.99 -14.96 32.98
N HIS A 397 -36.59 -13.74 33.29
CA HIS A 397 -37.33 -12.55 32.87
C HIS A 397 -37.12 -12.25 31.41
N ILE A 398 -38.15 -11.69 30.79
CA ILE A 398 -38.14 -11.29 29.37
C ILE A 398 -38.01 -9.77 29.29
N PHE A 399 -37.24 -9.31 28.34
CA PHE A 399 -36.98 -7.91 28.06
C PHE A 399 -37.06 -7.66 26.56
N CYS A 400 -37.34 -6.43 26.14
CA CYS A 400 -37.04 -6.04 24.75
C CYS A 400 -35.56 -6.23 24.49
N GLY A 401 -35.20 -6.77 23.31
CA GLY A 401 -33.82 -6.91 22.92
C GLY A 401 -33.04 -5.62 22.99
N LYS A 402 -33.65 -4.50 22.56
CA LYS A 402 -33.11 -3.15 22.67
C LYS A 402 -32.85 -2.71 24.12
N CYS A 403 -33.80 -2.96 25.02
CA CYS A 403 -33.68 -2.55 26.43
C CYS A 403 -32.59 -3.34 27.14
N LEU A 404 -32.54 -4.66 26.92
CA LEU A 404 -31.52 -5.52 27.51
C LEU A 404 -30.12 -5.15 27.00
N LEU A 405 -29.98 -4.91 25.71
CA LEU A 405 -28.69 -4.53 25.12
C LEU A 405 -28.20 -3.18 25.63
N LYS A 406 -29.07 -2.17 25.70
CA LYS A 406 -28.73 -0.86 26.31
C LYS A 406 -28.27 -1.01 27.77
N ASN A 407 -28.98 -1.81 28.56
CA ASN A 407 -28.56 -2.07 29.93
C ASN A 407 -27.23 -2.80 30.02
N ALA A 408 -27.01 -3.81 29.15
CA ALA A 408 -25.77 -4.57 29.11
C ALA A 408 -24.56 -3.71 28.70
N LEU A 409 -24.74 -2.73 27.84
CA LEU A 409 -23.68 -1.78 27.45
C LEU A 409 -23.25 -0.84 28.57
N ILE A 410 -24.16 -0.55 29.53
CA ILE A 410 -23.89 0.32 30.67
C ILE A 410 -23.43 -0.50 31.88
N ASN A 411 -24.12 -1.61 32.14
CA ASN A 411 -23.92 -2.43 33.31
C ASN A 411 -24.15 -3.90 32.96
N MET A 412 -23.08 -4.68 32.89
CA MET A 412 -23.09 -6.11 32.57
C MET A 412 -23.81 -6.99 33.61
N LYS A 413 -24.89 -6.49 34.16
CA LYS A 413 -25.71 -7.19 35.17
C LYS A 413 -27.16 -7.26 34.72
N CYS A 414 -27.82 -8.35 35.12
CA CYS A 414 -29.25 -8.51 34.88
C CYS A 414 -30.04 -7.37 35.53
N PRO A 415 -30.96 -6.71 34.83
CA PRO A 415 -31.77 -5.62 35.37
C PRO A 415 -32.60 -6.03 36.60
N THR A 416 -33.01 -7.28 36.68
CA THR A 416 -33.92 -7.78 37.74
C THR A 416 -33.16 -8.43 38.90
N CYS A 417 -32.33 -9.45 38.65
CA CYS A 417 -31.67 -10.20 39.72
C CYS A 417 -30.23 -9.75 39.99
N ARG A 418 -29.67 -8.83 39.19
CA ARG A 418 -28.32 -8.26 39.32
C ARG A 418 -27.17 -9.26 39.13
N GLU A 419 -27.47 -10.52 38.72
CA GLU A 419 -26.46 -11.49 38.33
C GLU A 419 -25.73 -11.02 37.07
N GLY A 420 -24.44 -11.41 36.88
CA GLY A 420 -23.66 -11.08 35.70
C GLY A 420 -24.30 -11.60 34.42
N LEU A 421 -24.43 -10.76 33.41
CA LEU A 421 -24.94 -11.15 32.09
C LEU A 421 -23.82 -11.81 31.27
N HIS A 422 -24.09 -13.02 30.82
CA HIS A 422 -23.26 -13.76 29.90
C HIS A 422 -24.04 -13.97 28.59
N VAL A 423 -23.45 -13.64 27.47
CA VAL A 423 -24.08 -13.71 26.13
C VAL A 423 -24.68 -15.10 25.88
N GLN A 424 -23.96 -16.17 26.27
CA GLN A 424 -24.40 -17.56 26.08
C GLN A 424 -25.65 -17.94 26.92
N ARG A 425 -26.07 -17.09 27.86
CA ARG A 425 -27.24 -17.27 28.69
C ARG A 425 -28.41 -16.32 28.33
N ILE A 426 -28.28 -15.70 27.15
CA ILE A 426 -29.27 -14.77 26.61
C ILE A 426 -29.80 -15.40 25.32
N HIS A 427 -31.13 -15.50 25.19
CA HIS A 427 -31.77 -16.06 23.98
C HIS A 427 -32.87 -15.12 23.51
N CYS A 428 -32.96 -14.93 22.19
CA CYS A 428 -34.07 -14.19 21.58
C CYS A 428 -35.18 -15.18 21.22
N LEU A 429 -36.39 -14.94 21.71
CA LEU A 429 -37.53 -15.84 21.54
C LEU A 429 -38.30 -15.55 20.24
N GLU A 430 -37.57 -15.41 19.15
CA GLU A 430 -38.08 -15.19 17.79
C GLU A 430 -37.40 -16.12 16.82
N THR A 431 -38.09 -16.45 15.73
CA THR A 431 -37.47 -17.11 14.56
C THR A 431 -37.07 -16.05 13.56
N LEU A 432 -35.80 -16.05 13.14
CA LEU A 432 -35.32 -15.17 12.11
C LEU A 432 -35.99 -15.45 10.76
N SER A 433 -36.33 -14.41 10.01
CA SER A 433 -36.75 -14.51 8.62
C SER A 433 -35.63 -15.10 7.73
N ALA A 434 -35.97 -15.56 6.54
CA ALA A 434 -34.99 -16.07 5.58
C ALA A 434 -33.91 -15.03 5.21
N GLU A 435 -34.30 -13.74 5.14
CA GLU A 435 -33.40 -12.63 4.86
C GLU A 435 -32.44 -12.37 6.02
N GLU A 436 -32.92 -12.47 7.26
CA GLU A 436 -32.12 -12.28 8.46
C GLU A 436 -31.16 -13.45 8.74
N ARG A 437 -31.44 -14.64 8.18
CA ARG A 437 -30.54 -15.82 8.26
C ARG A 437 -29.41 -15.80 7.23
N MET A 438 -29.39 -14.87 6.30
CA MET A 438 -28.43 -14.85 5.16
C MET A 438 -26.97 -14.69 5.56
N LEU A 439 -26.63 -14.32 6.79
CA LEU A 439 -25.25 -14.22 7.28
C LEU A 439 -24.88 -15.47 8.09
N SER A 440 -24.63 -16.60 7.41
CA SER A 440 -24.42 -17.89 8.09
C SER A 440 -22.96 -18.18 8.46
N ILE A 441 -21.99 -17.59 7.75
CA ILE A 441 -20.57 -17.96 7.84
C ILE A 441 -19.75 -16.79 8.37
N ASN A 442 -18.89 -17.02 9.37
CA ASN A 442 -17.96 -15.99 9.84
C ASN A 442 -16.74 -15.87 8.91
N LYS A 443 -15.95 -14.79 9.04
CA LYS A 443 -14.77 -14.54 8.19
C LYS A 443 -13.76 -15.68 8.20
N MET A 444 -13.57 -16.34 9.36
CA MET A 444 -12.65 -17.46 9.49
C MET A 444 -13.11 -18.66 8.67
N GLU A 445 -14.38 -19.02 8.79
CA GLU A 445 -14.98 -20.12 8.04
C GLU A 445 -15.00 -19.83 6.54
N ALA A 446 -15.38 -18.60 6.14
CA ALA A 446 -15.33 -18.17 4.75
C ALA A 446 -13.90 -18.27 4.17
N CYS A 447 -12.91 -17.83 4.92
CA CYS A 447 -11.52 -17.93 4.51
C CYS A 447 -11.08 -19.40 4.33
N LEU A 448 -11.40 -20.29 5.28
CA LEU A 448 -11.07 -21.71 5.19
C LEU A 448 -11.80 -22.39 4.02
N GLU A 449 -13.03 -22.00 3.74
CA GLU A 449 -13.80 -22.54 2.62
C GLU A 449 -13.19 -22.16 1.27
N ILE A 450 -12.76 -20.90 1.10
CA ILE A 450 -12.02 -20.44 -0.09
C ILE A 450 -10.76 -21.29 -0.29
N LEU A 451 -10.01 -21.57 0.78
CA LEU A 451 -8.80 -22.40 0.73
C LEU A 451 -9.09 -23.85 0.33
N ARG A 452 -10.22 -24.44 0.80
CA ARG A 452 -10.64 -25.81 0.45
C ARG A 452 -11.05 -25.93 -1.01
N GLN A 453 -11.81 -24.97 -1.51
CA GLN A 453 -12.32 -24.97 -2.90
C GLN A 453 -11.19 -24.81 -3.92
N ASN A 454 -10.10 -24.13 -3.56
CA ASN A 454 -9.00 -23.81 -4.48
C ASN A 454 -7.71 -24.55 -4.13
N LYS A 455 -7.70 -25.87 -4.29
CA LYS A 455 -6.58 -26.75 -3.86
C LYS A 455 -5.22 -26.39 -4.44
N GLU A 456 -5.16 -25.89 -5.67
CA GLU A 456 -3.93 -25.47 -6.36
C GLU A 456 -3.64 -23.96 -6.19
N GLY A 457 -4.49 -23.24 -5.47
CA GLY A 457 -4.39 -21.81 -5.27
C GLY A 457 -3.16 -21.40 -4.45
N ARG A 458 -2.60 -20.23 -4.76
CA ARG A 458 -1.59 -19.54 -3.97
C ARG A 458 -2.19 -18.27 -3.40
N PHE A 459 -2.20 -18.17 -2.09
CA PHE A 459 -2.99 -17.20 -1.36
C PHE A 459 -2.14 -16.15 -0.66
N ILE A 460 -2.61 -14.93 -0.71
CA ILE A 460 -2.18 -13.87 0.21
C ILE A 460 -3.38 -13.49 1.06
N ILE A 461 -3.23 -13.54 2.38
CA ILE A 461 -4.23 -13.05 3.32
C ILE A 461 -3.69 -11.79 3.97
N TYR A 462 -4.44 -10.71 3.87
CA TYR A 462 -4.14 -9.47 4.54
C TYR A 462 -5.01 -9.30 5.79
N SER A 463 -4.36 -9.02 6.92
CA SER A 463 -4.98 -8.48 8.14
C SER A 463 -3.95 -7.67 8.92
N PRO A 464 -4.28 -6.47 9.44
CA PRO A 464 -3.38 -5.72 10.30
C PRO A 464 -3.18 -6.39 11.67
N PHE A 465 -4.05 -7.34 12.02
CA PHE A 465 -4.04 -8.03 13.30
C PHE A 465 -3.35 -9.38 13.19
N THR A 466 -2.23 -9.53 13.89
CA THR A 466 -1.40 -10.75 13.83
C THR A 466 -1.99 -11.95 14.56
N ASN A 467 -2.92 -11.77 15.50
CA ASN A 467 -3.64 -12.85 16.17
C ASN A 467 -4.41 -13.72 15.15
N ILE A 468 -4.97 -13.12 14.11
CA ILE A 468 -5.67 -13.85 13.04
C ILE A 468 -4.79 -14.91 12.38
N TYR A 469 -3.49 -14.62 12.21
CA TYR A 469 -2.55 -15.60 11.69
C TYR A 469 -2.46 -16.83 12.57
N TYR A 470 -2.34 -16.68 13.87
CA TYR A 470 -2.21 -17.79 14.80
C TYR A 470 -3.48 -18.65 14.87
N GLU A 471 -4.65 -18.00 14.83
CA GLU A 471 -5.94 -18.70 14.80
C GLU A 471 -6.16 -19.46 13.48
N LEU A 472 -5.70 -18.90 12.35
CA LEU A 472 -5.78 -19.52 11.04
C LEU A 472 -4.80 -20.69 10.90
N VAL A 473 -3.55 -20.53 11.34
CA VAL A 473 -2.49 -21.48 11.08
C VAL A 473 -2.79 -22.86 11.64
N GLU A 474 -3.36 -22.95 12.85
CA GLU A 474 -3.76 -24.23 13.47
C GLU A 474 -4.76 -25.00 12.61
N LYS A 475 -5.73 -24.29 12.02
CA LYS A 475 -6.77 -24.90 11.16
C LYS A 475 -6.24 -25.22 9.75
N ILE A 476 -5.34 -24.39 9.24
CA ILE A 476 -4.73 -24.55 7.91
C ILE A 476 -3.72 -25.71 7.90
N ASP A 477 -2.96 -25.91 8.96
CA ASP A 477 -2.04 -27.05 9.09
C ASP A 477 -2.78 -28.39 9.05
N GLN A 478 -4.00 -28.46 9.62
CA GLN A 478 -4.87 -29.64 9.53
C GLN A 478 -5.33 -29.92 8.08
N MET A 479 -5.31 -28.90 7.21
CA MET A 479 -5.62 -29.03 5.79
C MET A 479 -4.40 -29.38 4.93
N GLY A 480 -3.21 -29.54 5.53
CA GLY A 480 -1.96 -29.81 4.82
C GLY A 480 -1.44 -28.61 4.01
N ILE A 481 -1.89 -27.40 4.30
CA ILE A 481 -1.46 -26.18 3.60
C ILE A 481 -0.34 -25.51 4.38
N LYS A 482 0.81 -25.36 3.75
CA LYS A 482 1.92 -24.63 4.37
C LYS A 482 1.69 -23.14 4.29
N ALA A 483 1.60 -22.50 5.46
CA ALA A 483 1.44 -21.07 5.63
C ALA A 483 2.70 -20.44 6.26
N GLU A 484 3.10 -19.27 5.77
CA GLU A 484 4.16 -18.46 6.36
C GLU A 484 3.67 -17.01 6.53
N ARG A 485 4.19 -16.33 7.58
CA ARG A 485 3.91 -14.91 7.82
C ARG A 485 5.09 -14.06 7.41
N ILE A 486 4.81 -12.91 6.81
CA ILE A 486 5.83 -11.89 6.56
C ILE A 486 6.15 -11.17 7.87
N GLU A 487 7.40 -11.25 8.29
CA GLU A 487 7.95 -10.64 9.50
C GLU A 487 8.81 -9.42 9.17
N ASN A 488 9.00 -8.55 10.16
CA ASN A 488 9.86 -7.36 10.04
C ASN A 488 11.37 -7.68 10.00
N ASN A 489 11.74 -8.94 9.78
CA ASN A 489 13.10 -9.38 9.62
C ASN A 489 13.43 -9.62 8.15
N LEU A 490 14.41 -8.91 7.63
CA LEU A 490 14.77 -8.96 6.22
C LEU A 490 15.17 -10.35 5.71
N PHE A 491 15.92 -11.13 6.51
CA PHE A 491 16.34 -12.48 6.11
C PHE A 491 15.15 -13.43 6.06
N SER A 492 14.26 -13.35 7.04
CA SER A 492 13.00 -14.08 7.06
C SER A 492 12.14 -13.70 5.87
N LEU A 493 11.97 -12.40 5.59
CA LEU A 493 11.19 -11.87 4.47
C LEU A 493 11.67 -12.45 3.12
N ILE A 494 12.97 -12.35 2.82
CA ILE A 494 13.51 -12.82 1.54
C ILE A 494 13.30 -14.34 1.39
N LYS A 495 13.54 -15.10 2.46
CA LYS A 495 13.32 -16.54 2.49
C LYS A 495 11.85 -16.89 2.25
N THR A 496 10.95 -16.26 2.97
CA THR A 496 9.49 -16.47 2.88
C THR A 496 8.96 -16.15 1.48
N VAL A 497 9.35 -15.00 0.91
CA VAL A 497 8.95 -14.62 -0.46
C VAL A 497 9.49 -15.63 -1.48
N ARG A 498 10.74 -16.07 -1.34
CA ARG A 498 11.33 -17.09 -2.23
C ARG A 498 10.59 -18.41 -2.13
N ASN A 499 10.28 -18.89 -0.92
CA ASN A 499 9.51 -20.11 -0.70
C ASN A 499 8.14 -20.04 -1.39
N PHE A 500 7.47 -18.91 -1.27
CA PHE A 500 6.19 -18.68 -1.91
C PHE A 500 6.30 -18.67 -3.44
N GLN A 501 7.28 -17.97 -4.01
CA GLN A 501 7.53 -17.94 -5.45
C GLN A 501 7.84 -19.34 -6.01
N GLN A 502 8.58 -20.16 -5.25
CA GLN A 502 8.93 -21.52 -5.62
C GLN A 502 7.81 -22.55 -5.37
N GLY A 503 6.68 -22.13 -4.79
CA GLY A 503 5.56 -23.03 -4.46
C GLY A 503 5.77 -23.92 -3.24
N LYS A 504 6.84 -23.70 -2.46
CA LYS A 504 7.09 -24.41 -1.20
C LYS A 504 6.12 -23.99 -0.09
N THR A 505 5.59 -22.77 -0.19
CA THR A 505 4.57 -22.19 0.68
C THR A 505 3.40 -21.79 -0.19
N ARG A 506 2.18 -22.17 0.18
CA ARG A 506 0.96 -21.86 -0.56
C ARG A 506 0.24 -20.62 -0.05
N LEU A 507 0.47 -20.24 1.20
CA LEU A 507 -0.21 -19.11 1.83
C LEU A 507 0.80 -18.18 2.50
N LEU A 508 0.69 -16.89 2.14
CA LEU A 508 1.37 -15.79 2.84
C LEU A 508 0.38 -14.97 3.64
N PHE A 509 0.70 -14.73 4.90
CA PHE A 509 -0.01 -13.76 5.73
C PHE A 509 0.77 -12.46 5.82
N ILE A 510 0.10 -11.34 5.52
CA ILE A 510 0.68 -10.01 5.49
C ILE A 510 -0.07 -9.12 6.47
N SER A 511 0.63 -8.57 7.46
CA SER A 511 0.07 -7.60 8.41
C SER A 511 0.56 -6.16 8.16
N ASN A 512 1.72 -6.02 7.54
CA ASN A 512 2.29 -4.73 7.16
C ASN A 512 2.63 -4.72 5.66
N VAL A 513 1.91 -3.88 4.92
CA VAL A 513 2.03 -3.77 3.46
C VAL A 513 3.36 -3.15 3.02
N ASP A 514 3.96 -2.29 3.84
CA ASP A 514 5.21 -1.62 3.48
C ASP A 514 6.38 -2.61 3.35
N MET A 515 6.29 -3.76 4.02
CA MET A 515 7.31 -4.81 3.94
C MET A 515 7.42 -5.43 2.56
N ILE A 516 6.33 -5.46 1.79
CA ILE A 516 6.29 -6.07 0.45
C ILE A 516 6.41 -5.06 -0.69
N ARG A 517 6.51 -3.78 -0.39
CA ARG A 517 6.62 -2.71 -1.40
C ARG A 517 7.80 -2.99 -2.33
N GLY A 518 7.54 -3.00 -3.64
CA GLY A 518 8.53 -3.33 -4.68
C GLY A 518 8.78 -4.83 -4.91
N LEU A 519 8.43 -5.72 -3.97
CA LEU A 519 8.61 -7.17 -4.14
C LEU A 519 7.63 -7.78 -5.15
N SER A 520 8.06 -8.83 -5.83
CA SER A 520 7.22 -9.57 -6.78
C SER A 520 6.52 -10.75 -6.09
N LEU A 521 5.20 -10.73 -6.10
CA LEU A 521 4.34 -11.83 -5.65
C LEU A 521 3.44 -12.32 -6.81
N ALA A 522 3.99 -12.34 -8.04
CA ALA A 522 3.25 -12.65 -9.27
C ALA A 522 2.64 -14.06 -9.29
N SER A 523 3.15 -14.97 -8.46
CA SER A 523 2.59 -16.32 -8.33
C SER A 523 1.26 -16.40 -7.55
N THR A 524 0.80 -15.29 -6.96
CA THR A 524 -0.48 -15.21 -6.23
C THR A 524 -1.66 -15.46 -7.15
N THR A 525 -2.57 -16.34 -6.78
CA THR A 525 -3.83 -16.55 -7.49
C THR A 525 -5.00 -15.85 -6.80
N HIS A 526 -4.98 -15.79 -5.48
CA HIS A 526 -6.03 -15.22 -4.65
C HIS A 526 -5.45 -14.25 -3.64
N LEU A 527 -6.02 -13.05 -3.58
CA LEU A 527 -5.71 -12.03 -2.58
C LEU A 527 -6.94 -11.83 -1.71
N ILE A 528 -6.86 -12.23 -0.45
CA ILE A 528 -7.96 -12.17 0.52
C ILE A 528 -7.74 -11.02 1.48
N PHE A 529 -8.62 -10.02 1.45
CA PHE A 529 -8.71 -8.97 2.45
C PHE A 529 -9.59 -9.45 3.60
N TYR A 530 -8.97 -10.01 4.62
CA TYR A 530 -9.66 -10.43 5.84
C TYR A 530 -10.17 -9.20 6.63
N HIS A 531 -9.39 -8.12 6.60
CA HIS A 531 -9.79 -6.77 7.01
C HIS A 531 -9.48 -5.79 5.89
N GLU A 532 -10.33 -4.81 5.73
CA GLU A 532 -10.10 -3.75 4.75
C GLU A 532 -8.90 -2.89 5.11
N LEU A 533 -8.20 -2.44 4.09
CA LEU A 533 -7.15 -1.44 4.20
C LEU A 533 -7.78 -0.05 4.12
N PRO A 534 -7.58 0.81 5.13
CA PRO A 534 -8.15 2.16 5.13
C PRO A 534 -7.55 3.05 4.04
N ALA A 535 -6.28 2.80 3.66
CA ALA A 535 -5.60 3.59 2.65
C ALA A 535 -5.61 2.89 1.28
N PHE A 536 -6.18 3.53 0.28
CA PHE A 536 -6.20 3.05 -1.10
C PHE A 536 -4.80 2.71 -1.64
N GLU A 537 -3.79 3.55 -1.35
CA GLU A 537 -2.40 3.32 -1.78
C GLU A 537 -1.84 1.99 -1.26
N SER A 538 -2.13 1.66 0.00
CA SER A 538 -1.69 0.40 0.60
C SER A 538 -2.36 -0.82 -0.06
N LYS A 539 -3.64 -0.70 -0.42
CA LYS A 539 -4.37 -1.72 -1.17
C LYS A 539 -3.74 -1.93 -2.54
N GLN A 540 -3.39 -0.85 -3.23
CA GLN A 540 -2.70 -0.90 -4.53
C GLN A 540 -1.32 -1.59 -4.44
N VAL A 541 -0.58 -1.42 -3.35
CA VAL A 541 0.70 -2.11 -3.16
C VAL A 541 0.52 -3.64 -3.18
N LEU A 542 -0.50 -4.18 -2.48
CA LEU A 542 -0.81 -5.62 -2.48
C LEU A 542 -1.22 -6.10 -3.87
N VAL A 543 -2.14 -5.39 -4.52
CA VAL A 543 -2.63 -5.74 -5.86
C VAL A 543 -1.47 -5.71 -6.86
N HIS A 544 -0.69 -4.63 -6.92
CA HIS A 544 0.40 -4.50 -7.87
C HIS A 544 1.61 -5.40 -7.58
N SER A 545 1.79 -5.86 -6.34
CA SER A 545 2.79 -6.89 -6.04
C SER A 545 2.42 -8.23 -6.67
N SER A 546 1.12 -8.50 -6.82
CA SER A 546 0.56 -9.73 -7.39
C SER A 546 0.25 -9.60 -8.88
N GLN A 547 -0.28 -8.45 -9.33
CA GLN A 547 -0.65 -8.15 -10.73
C GLN A 547 0.53 -7.53 -11.47
N ARG A 548 1.38 -8.35 -12.09
CA ARG A 548 2.62 -7.90 -12.74
C ARG A 548 2.73 -8.37 -14.17
N LEU A 549 3.60 -7.71 -14.92
CA LEU A 549 3.98 -8.07 -16.29
C LEU A 549 4.33 -9.56 -16.39
N GLY A 550 3.84 -10.21 -17.44
CA GLY A 550 4.00 -11.66 -17.67
C GLY A 550 2.97 -12.54 -16.97
N ARG A 551 2.02 -11.96 -16.22
CA ARG A 551 0.91 -12.71 -15.65
C ARG A 551 -0.09 -13.12 -16.74
N THR A 552 -0.45 -14.40 -16.77
CA THR A 552 -1.38 -14.98 -17.74
C THR A 552 -2.73 -15.38 -17.12
N LEU A 553 -2.77 -15.60 -15.79
CA LEU A 553 -3.99 -16.02 -15.08
C LEU A 553 -4.65 -14.83 -14.36
N PRO A 554 -5.98 -14.75 -14.28
CA PRO A 554 -6.68 -13.74 -13.50
C PRO A 554 -6.23 -13.76 -12.03
N LEU A 555 -6.23 -12.60 -11.39
CA LEU A 555 -6.08 -12.46 -9.95
C LEU A 555 -7.47 -12.32 -9.34
N GLN A 556 -7.82 -13.23 -8.44
CA GLN A 556 -9.04 -13.14 -7.65
C GLN A 556 -8.77 -12.32 -6.40
N ILE A 557 -9.58 -11.29 -6.19
CA ILE A 557 -9.51 -10.39 -5.05
C ILE A 557 -10.80 -10.54 -4.25
N LEU A 558 -10.66 -11.07 -3.04
CA LEU A 558 -11.77 -11.42 -2.18
C LEU A 558 -11.80 -10.50 -0.97
N HIS A 559 -12.92 -9.84 -0.74
CA HIS A 559 -13.15 -8.97 0.40
C HIS A 559 -14.07 -9.66 1.39
N LEU A 560 -13.59 -9.97 2.59
CA LEU A 560 -14.42 -10.53 3.65
C LEU A 560 -15.03 -9.38 4.46
N HIS A 561 -16.25 -9.02 4.11
CA HIS A 561 -16.93 -7.90 4.73
C HIS A 561 -17.83 -8.38 5.88
N SER A 562 -17.73 -7.72 7.02
CA SER A 562 -18.63 -7.96 8.16
C SER A 562 -18.91 -6.62 8.82
N GLU A 563 -19.85 -5.89 8.27
CA GLU A 563 -20.34 -4.67 8.90
C GLU A 563 -21.59 -4.95 9.72
N ILE A 564 -21.58 -4.42 10.93
CA ILE A 564 -22.83 -4.16 11.65
C ILE A 564 -23.29 -2.81 11.10
N GLN A 565 -24.37 -2.80 10.34
CA GLN A 565 -25.06 -1.55 10.00
C GLN A 565 -25.66 -0.98 11.30
N VAL A 566 -24.93 -0.09 11.95
CA VAL A 566 -25.35 0.60 13.18
C VAL A 566 -25.81 2.00 12.85
#